data_a65a9b88f977c31a715355b0cc8edd0b
#
_entry.id   a65a9b88f977c31a715355b0cc8edd0b
#
_cell.length_a   1.000
_cell.length_b   1.000
_cell.length_c   1.000
_cell.angle_alpha   90.00
_cell.angle_beta   90.00
_cell.angle_gamma   90.00
#
_symmetry.space_group_name_H-M   'P 1'
#
loop_
_entity.id
_entity.type
_entity.pdbx_description
1 polymer ?
#
loop_
_entity_poly.entity_id
_entity_poly.type
_entity_poly.pdbx_seq_one_letter_code
_entity_poly.pdbx_strand_id
1 'polypeptide(L)'
;PASVAAACGVDALIHAWEAYTSLGASPFSDAMAEKAMELIGGNIRRFVANRKDEEAACAMMSGSMFAGIAFAWARLGDVHAMSHPVSAFFGVQHGVANSILLPVIVEYNALADHGRYEKIYNYISEDKEPVKDFKPEMLVAEIKKLNASLGIPKTLSEVGVTEDKIPQMAVDAMKSGNIAANPRQTTLKDVEMLYRKAL
;
A
#
# COMPACT_ATOMS: atom_id res chain seq x y z
N PRO A 1 -15.87 -13.34 -0.26
CA PRO A 1 -14.79 -14.24 0.14
C PRO A 1 -13.72 -13.50 0.96
N ALA A 2 -13.00 -14.24 1.85
CA ALA A 2 -11.94 -13.66 2.67
C ALA A 2 -10.81 -13.05 1.82
N SER A 3 -10.44 -13.69 0.71
CA SER A 3 -9.40 -13.19 -0.21
C SER A 3 -9.76 -11.85 -0.83
N VAL A 4 -11.03 -11.63 -1.19
CA VAL A 4 -11.51 -10.34 -1.71
C VAL A 4 -11.48 -9.28 -0.61
N ALA A 5 -11.96 -9.63 0.60
CA ALA A 5 -11.93 -8.73 1.74
C ALA A 5 -10.49 -8.30 2.10
N ALA A 6 -9.54 -9.24 2.07
CA ALA A 6 -8.13 -8.97 2.29
C ALA A 6 -7.57 -8.01 1.23
N ALA A 7 -7.71 -8.36 -0.05
CA ALA A 7 -7.17 -7.56 -1.15
C ALA A 7 -7.75 -6.14 -1.20
N CYS A 8 -9.08 -6.00 -1.12
CA CYS A 8 -9.74 -4.69 -1.12
C CYS A 8 -9.43 -3.88 0.15
N GLY A 9 -9.30 -4.56 1.30
CA GLY A 9 -8.98 -3.89 2.56
C GLY A 9 -7.55 -3.36 2.59
N VAL A 10 -6.57 -4.13 2.10
CA VAL A 10 -5.19 -3.65 1.99
C VAL A 10 -5.08 -2.56 0.92
N ASP A 11 -5.82 -2.68 -0.19
CA ASP A 11 -5.87 -1.63 -1.22
C ASP A 11 -6.36 -0.29 -0.66
N ALA A 12 -7.45 -0.31 0.12
CA ALA A 12 -7.93 0.89 0.81
C ALA A 12 -6.91 1.46 1.81
N LEU A 13 -6.15 0.60 2.51
CA LEU A 13 -5.05 1.03 3.37
C LEU A 13 -3.95 1.72 2.57
N ILE A 14 -3.59 1.17 1.39
CA ILE A 14 -2.56 1.71 0.52
C ILE A 14 -3.00 3.05 -0.09
N HIS A 15 -4.27 3.23 -0.42
CA HIS A 15 -4.82 4.51 -0.83
C HIS A 15 -4.55 5.60 0.23
N ALA A 16 -4.88 5.32 1.50
CA ALA A 16 -4.63 6.24 2.60
C ALA A 16 -3.13 6.49 2.80
N TRP A 17 -2.34 5.44 2.75
CA TRP A 17 -0.88 5.49 2.88
C TRP A 17 -0.23 6.38 1.83
N GLU A 18 -0.48 6.10 0.54
CA GLU A 18 0.12 6.87 -0.53
C GLU A 18 -0.36 8.32 -0.54
N ALA A 19 -1.64 8.56 -0.23
CA ALA A 19 -2.15 9.91 -0.04
C ALA A 19 -1.42 10.65 1.09
N TYR A 20 -1.17 9.96 2.21
CA TYR A 20 -0.45 10.52 3.36
C TYR A 20 1.01 10.83 3.06
N THR A 21 1.69 9.99 2.29
CA THR A 21 3.11 10.18 1.93
C THR A 21 3.32 10.98 0.64
N SER A 22 2.26 11.34 -0.08
CA SER A 22 2.30 12.04 -1.36
C SER A 22 2.92 13.44 -1.25
N LEU A 23 3.60 13.88 -2.31
CA LEU A 23 4.02 15.29 -2.47
C LEU A 23 2.83 16.26 -2.54
N GLY A 24 1.63 15.77 -2.87
CA GLY A 24 0.38 16.55 -2.86
C GLY A 24 -0.36 16.53 -1.53
N ALA A 25 0.21 15.95 -0.47
CA ALA A 25 -0.39 15.88 0.85
C ALA A 25 -0.65 17.27 1.44
N SER A 26 -1.72 17.40 2.20
CA SER A 26 -2.16 18.64 2.86
C SER A 26 -2.75 18.29 4.23
N PRO A 27 -2.88 19.26 5.15
CA PRO A 27 -3.51 19.00 6.45
C PRO A 27 -4.91 18.37 6.35
N PHE A 28 -5.67 18.69 5.31
CA PHE A 28 -6.98 18.09 5.08
C PHE A 28 -6.87 16.63 4.64
N SER A 29 -6.05 16.33 3.62
CA SER A 29 -5.85 14.94 3.18
C SER A 29 -5.17 14.09 4.25
N ASP A 30 -4.26 14.67 5.03
CA ASP A 30 -3.60 13.98 6.13
C ASP A 30 -4.60 13.54 7.21
N ALA A 31 -5.52 14.42 7.62
CA ALA A 31 -6.55 14.07 8.59
C ALA A 31 -7.44 12.90 8.12
N MET A 32 -7.78 12.87 6.82
CA MET A 32 -8.56 11.78 6.22
C MET A 32 -7.75 10.49 6.14
N ALA A 33 -6.50 10.59 5.70
CA ALA A 33 -5.60 9.45 5.57
C ALA A 33 -5.26 8.79 6.91
N GLU A 34 -4.93 9.59 7.93
CA GLU A 34 -4.64 9.09 9.27
C GLU A 34 -5.87 8.38 9.85
N LYS A 35 -7.07 8.94 9.72
CA LYS A 35 -8.30 8.30 10.18
C LYS A 35 -8.62 7.01 9.41
N ALA A 36 -8.35 6.98 8.11
CA ALA A 36 -8.49 5.78 7.30
C ALA A 36 -7.54 4.67 7.78
N MET A 37 -6.25 4.98 7.97
CA MET A 37 -5.25 4.02 8.43
C MET A 37 -5.55 3.48 9.84
N GLU A 38 -6.01 4.33 10.75
CA GLU A 38 -6.47 3.92 12.09
C GLU A 38 -7.60 2.90 12.00
N LEU A 39 -8.65 3.21 11.23
CA LEU A 39 -9.84 2.36 11.11
C LEU A 39 -9.52 1.03 10.42
N ILE A 40 -8.79 1.09 9.29
CA ILE A 40 -8.46 -0.10 8.51
C ILE A 40 -7.41 -0.95 9.25
N GLY A 41 -6.32 -0.35 9.69
CA GLY A 41 -5.23 -1.05 10.38
C GLY A 41 -5.70 -1.80 11.63
N GLY A 42 -6.58 -1.16 12.41
CA GLY A 42 -7.14 -1.75 13.62
C GLY A 42 -8.18 -2.86 13.38
N ASN A 43 -8.78 -2.95 12.18
CA ASN A 43 -9.95 -3.82 11.96
C ASN A 43 -9.79 -4.82 10.81
N ILE A 44 -8.83 -4.67 9.90
CA ILE A 44 -8.70 -5.51 8.71
C ILE A 44 -8.54 -6.99 9.04
N ARG A 45 -7.73 -7.35 10.04
CA ARG A 45 -7.53 -8.74 10.47
C ARG A 45 -8.82 -9.34 11.03
N ARG A 46 -9.54 -8.60 11.88
CA ARG A 46 -10.85 -9.00 12.42
C ARG A 46 -11.86 -9.19 11.30
N PHE A 47 -11.97 -8.23 10.40
CA PHE A 47 -12.90 -8.28 9.28
C PHE A 47 -12.61 -9.46 8.33
N VAL A 48 -11.34 -9.70 7.99
CA VAL A 48 -10.97 -10.84 7.14
C VAL A 48 -11.22 -12.18 7.86
N ALA A 49 -10.99 -12.27 9.16
CA ALA A 49 -11.30 -13.45 9.95
C ALA A 49 -12.82 -13.69 10.05
N ASN A 50 -13.62 -12.65 10.23
CA ASN A 50 -15.08 -12.74 10.36
C ASN A 50 -15.79 -11.56 9.64
N ARG A 51 -16.28 -11.77 8.39
CA ARG A 51 -17.03 -10.78 7.59
C ARG A 51 -18.42 -10.45 8.16
N LYS A 52 -18.88 -11.18 9.20
CA LYS A 52 -20.11 -10.89 9.93
C LYS A 52 -19.88 -10.00 11.17
N ASP A 53 -18.65 -9.66 11.46
CA ASP A 53 -18.30 -8.66 12.48
C ASP A 53 -18.73 -7.27 11.97
N GLU A 54 -19.91 -6.83 12.38
CA GLU A 54 -20.51 -5.58 11.90
C GLU A 54 -19.69 -4.34 12.29
N GLU A 55 -19.08 -4.36 13.47
CA GLU A 55 -18.21 -3.28 13.92
C GLU A 55 -16.98 -3.16 13.02
N ALA A 56 -16.29 -4.28 12.78
CA ALA A 56 -15.14 -4.32 11.88
C ALA A 56 -15.54 -3.95 10.45
N ALA A 57 -16.68 -4.43 9.95
CA ALA A 57 -17.19 -4.09 8.61
C ALA A 57 -17.47 -2.58 8.48
N CYS A 58 -18.11 -1.98 9.48
CA CYS A 58 -18.39 -0.54 9.50
C CYS A 58 -17.09 0.28 9.53
N ALA A 59 -16.09 -0.14 10.34
CA ALA A 59 -14.80 0.50 10.40
C ALA A 59 -14.06 0.40 9.05
N MET A 60 -14.07 -0.77 8.39
CA MET A 60 -13.47 -0.96 7.07
C MET A 60 -14.14 -0.09 5.99
N MET A 61 -15.47 -0.01 5.96
CA MET A 61 -16.21 0.82 5.01
C MET A 61 -15.94 2.31 5.22
N SER A 62 -15.96 2.76 6.47
CA SER A 62 -15.65 4.15 6.82
C SER A 62 -14.20 4.49 6.49
N GLY A 63 -13.26 3.61 6.80
CA GLY A 63 -11.86 3.77 6.47
C GLY A 63 -11.63 3.86 4.97
N SER A 64 -12.29 3.00 4.18
CA SER A 64 -12.23 3.05 2.71
C SER A 64 -12.76 4.37 2.15
N MET A 65 -13.86 4.90 2.71
CA MET A 65 -14.40 6.21 2.34
C MET A 65 -13.40 7.33 2.63
N PHE A 66 -12.81 7.36 3.83
CA PHE A 66 -11.81 8.37 4.18
C PHE A 66 -10.54 8.27 3.31
N ALA A 67 -10.09 7.05 2.99
CA ALA A 67 -8.98 6.83 2.06
C ALA A 67 -9.29 7.38 0.67
N GLY A 68 -10.54 7.17 0.19
CA GLY A 68 -11.04 7.71 -1.07
C GLY A 68 -10.99 9.25 -1.11
N ILE A 69 -11.42 9.91 -0.03
CA ILE A 69 -11.33 11.36 0.10
C ILE A 69 -9.87 11.82 0.12
N ALA A 70 -9.01 11.14 0.90
CA ALA A 70 -7.60 11.50 1.02
C ALA A 70 -6.88 11.50 -0.34
N PHE A 71 -6.96 10.40 -1.11
CA PHE A 71 -6.24 10.31 -2.38
C PHE A 71 -6.86 11.17 -3.49
N ALA A 72 -8.14 11.46 -3.44
CA ALA A 72 -8.76 12.39 -4.39
C ALA A 72 -8.15 13.80 -4.31
N TRP A 73 -7.64 14.20 -3.14
CA TRP A 73 -6.95 15.47 -2.92
C TRP A 73 -5.44 15.38 -3.07
N ALA A 74 -4.83 14.34 -2.51
CA ALA A 74 -3.36 14.22 -2.44
C ALA A 74 -2.74 13.40 -3.56
N ARG A 75 -3.53 12.69 -4.36
CA ARG A 75 -3.09 11.67 -5.34
C ARG A 75 -2.48 10.43 -4.65
N LEU A 76 -1.98 9.51 -5.48
CA LEU A 76 -1.31 8.28 -5.09
C LEU A 76 0.17 8.35 -5.47
N GLY A 77 0.88 7.23 -5.38
CA GLY A 77 2.31 7.16 -5.67
C GLY A 77 2.69 5.95 -6.54
N ASP A 78 3.90 5.46 -6.32
CA ASP A 78 4.52 4.41 -7.13
C ASP A 78 3.83 3.05 -6.99
N VAL A 79 3.21 2.74 -5.83
CA VAL A 79 2.50 1.46 -5.65
C VAL A 79 1.38 1.34 -6.68
N HIS A 80 0.51 2.33 -6.77
CA HIS A 80 -0.58 2.32 -7.74
C HIS A 80 -0.09 2.50 -9.17
N ALA A 81 0.94 3.31 -9.42
CA ALA A 81 1.53 3.45 -10.75
C ALA A 81 2.04 2.11 -11.28
N MET A 82 2.67 1.30 -10.42
CA MET A 82 3.27 0.02 -10.80
C MET A 82 2.27 -1.13 -10.78
N SER A 83 1.24 -1.11 -9.95
CA SER A 83 0.25 -2.20 -9.88
C SER A 83 -0.68 -2.24 -11.11
N HIS A 84 -0.98 -1.09 -11.73
CA HIS A 84 -1.84 -1.04 -12.90
C HIS A 84 -1.32 -1.91 -14.06
N PRO A 85 -0.03 -1.82 -14.48
CA PRO A 85 0.51 -2.73 -15.48
C PRO A 85 0.49 -4.20 -15.06
N VAL A 86 0.76 -4.52 -13.79
CA VAL A 86 0.68 -5.90 -13.29
C VAL A 86 -0.72 -6.45 -13.50
N SER A 87 -1.75 -5.71 -13.12
CA SER A 87 -3.14 -6.10 -13.32
C SER A 87 -3.50 -6.22 -14.79
N ALA A 88 -3.05 -5.28 -15.63
CA ALA A 88 -3.37 -5.24 -17.05
C ALA A 88 -2.74 -6.40 -17.84
N PHE A 89 -1.47 -6.73 -17.58
CA PHE A 89 -0.74 -7.75 -18.33
C PHE A 89 -1.02 -9.18 -17.85
N PHE A 90 -1.28 -9.36 -16.55
CA PHE A 90 -1.35 -10.68 -15.94
C PHE A 90 -2.71 -11.01 -15.31
N GLY A 91 -3.67 -10.08 -15.33
CA GLY A 91 -4.98 -10.30 -14.73
C GLY A 91 -4.96 -10.41 -13.21
N VAL A 92 -3.87 -9.98 -12.56
CA VAL A 92 -3.74 -10.01 -11.10
C VAL A 92 -4.74 -9.03 -10.49
N GLN A 93 -5.45 -9.47 -9.45
CA GLN A 93 -6.37 -8.60 -8.71
C GLN A 93 -5.60 -7.39 -8.18
N HIS A 94 -6.14 -6.19 -8.41
CA HIS A 94 -5.46 -4.91 -8.14
C HIS A 94 -4.92 -4.80 -6.72
N GLY A 95 -5.75 -5.08 -5.71
CA GLY A 95 -5.32 -5.02 -4.31
C GLY A 95 -4.22 -6.04 -3.96
N VAL A 96 -4.16 -7.19 -4.65
CA VAL A 96 -3.06 -8.16 -4.49
C VAL A 96 -1.77 -7.59 -5.08
N ALA A 97 -1.82 -7.02 -6.29
CA ALA A 97 -0.67 -6.38 -6.92
C ALA A 97 -0.11 -5.24 -6.06
N ASN A 98 -0.98 -4.37 -5.55
CA ASN A 98 -0.62 -3.30 -4.62
C ASN A 98 0.06 -3.84 -3.35
N SER A 99 -0.53 -4.88 -2.75
CA SER A 99 -0.02 -5.47 -1.51
C SER A 99 1.39 -6.08 -1.65
N ILE A 100 1.67 -6.72 -2.81
CA ILE A 100 2.98 -7.31 -3.10
C ILE A 100 4.03 -6.20 -3.32
N LEU A 101 3.67 -5.14 -4.01
CA LEU A 101 4.58 -4.03 -4.33
C LEU A 101 4.87 -3.14 -3.12
N LEU A 102 3.92 -3.00 -2.19
CA LEU A 102 4.02 -2.06 -1.08
C LEU A 102 5.33 -2.18 -0.29
N PRO A 103 5.75 -3.35 0.23
CA PRO A 103 6.96 -3.44 1.06
C PRO A 103 8.23 -3.02 0.30
N VAL A 104 8.31 -3.29 -0.99
CA VAL A 104 9.45 -2.93 -1.85
C VAL A 104 9.51 -1.42 -2.06
N ILE A 105 8.36 -0.80 -2.32
CA ILE A 105 8.26 0.64 -2.57
C ILE A 105 8.43 1.43 -1.27
N VAL A 106 7.92 0.95 -0.15
CA VAL A 106 8.16 1.58 1.17
C VAL A 106 9.64 1.60 1.51
N GLU A 107 10.36 0.50 1.29
CA GLU A 107 11.81 0.46 1.47
C GLU A 107 12.54 1.45 0.54
N TYR A 108 12.11 1.55 -0.72
CA TYR A 108 12.66 2.50 -1.67
C TYR A 108 12.42 3.96 -1.24
N ASN A 109 11.19 4.27 -0.82
CA ASN A 109 10.78 5.61 -0.42
C ASN A 109 11.32 6.04 0.96
N ALA A 110 11.90 5.13 1.75
CA ALA A 110 12.37 5.41 3.11
C ALA A 110 13.35 6.59 3.19
N LEU A 111 14.16 6.82 2.15
CA LEU A 111 15.08 7.96 2.08
C LEU A 111 14.37 9.32 1.99
N ALA A 112 13.10 9.34 1.61
CA ALA A 112 12.28 10.54 1.51
C ALA A 112 11.28 10.66 2.68
N ASP A 113 11.36 9.78 3.69
CA ASP A 113 10.49 9.86 4.85
C ASP A 113 10.86 11.03 5.76
N HIS A 114 9.85 11.73 6.23
CA HIS A 114 9.96 12.86 7.15
C HIS A 114 9.23 12.58 8.48
N GLY A 115 9.32 11.33 8.97
CA GLY A 115 8.69 10.90 10.23
C GLY A 115 7.24 10.43 10.07
N ARG A 116 6.74 10.24 8.84
CA ARG A 116 5.41 9.72 8.58
C ARG A 116 5.33 8.21 8.78
N TYR A 117 6.43 7.50 8.55
CA TYR A 117 6.49 6.03 8.64
C TYR A 117 6.27 5.50 10.05
N GLU A 118 6.77 6.20 11.07
CA GLU A 118 6.52 5.83 12.47
C GLU A 118 5.01 5.91 12.80
N LYS A 119 4.33 6.96 12.33
CA LYS A 119 2.88 7.09 12.54
C LYS A 119 2.11 5.98 11.81
N ILE A 120 2.47 5.67 10.56
CA ILE A 120 1.85 4.59 9.81
C ILE A 120 2.06 3.25 10.52
N TYR A 121 3.27 2.98 11.01
CA TYR A 121 3.58 1.79 11.79
C TYR A 121 2.62 1.64 12.98
N ASN A 122 2.40 2.71 13.74
CA ASN A 122 1.52 2.70 14.91
C ASN A 122 0.05 2.40 14.56
N TYR A 123 -0.41 2.76 13.35
CA TYR A 123 -1.76 2.43 12.90
C TYR A 123 -1.94 0.96 12.53
N ILE A 124 -0.93 0.33 11.91
CA ILE A 124 -1.05 -1.03 11.37
C ILE A 124 -0.49 -2.12 12.28
N SER A 125 0.38 -1.76 13.23
CA SER A 125 0.98 -2.70 14.17
C SER A 125 -0.05 -3.28 15.12
N GLU A 126 0.08 -4.57 15.41
CA GLU A 126 -0.67 -5.23 16.48
C GLU A 126 -0.12 -4.89 17.87
N ASP A 127 1.16 -4.58 17.94
CA ASP A 127 1.80 -4.09 19.15
C ASP A 127 1.43 -2.62 19.36
N LYS A 128 0.79 -2.31 20.46
CA LYS A 128 0.35 -0.95 20.80
C LYS A 128 1.30 -0.20 21.71
N GLU A 129 2.41 -0.83 22.11
CA GLU A 129 3.44 -0.15 22.87
C GLU A 129 4.24 0.81 21.97
N PRO A 130 4.56 2.01 22.45
CA PRO A 130 5.38 2.95 21.70
C PRO A 130 6.73 2.35 21.31
N VAL A 131 7.06 2.41 20.04
CA VAL A 131 8.36 1.93 19.56
C VAL A 131 9.44 2.91 19.96
N LYS A 132 10.49 2.40 20.61
CA LYS A 132 11.72 3.16 20.84
C LYS A 132 12.65 2.97 19.64
N ASP A 133 13.25 4.06 19.17
CA ASP A 133 14.22 4.04 18.06
C ASP A 133 13.62 3.43 16.76
N PHE A 134 12.47 3.95 16.32
CA PHE A 134 11.83 3.53 15.08
C PHE A 134 12.81 3.58 13.88
N LYS A 135 12.77 2.54 13.05
CA LYS A 135 13.49 2.44 11.78
C LYS A 135 12.55 2.02 10.65
N PRO A 136 12.72 2.51 9.42
CA PRO A 136 11.87 2.15 8.29
C PRO A 136 11.73 0.65 8.03
N GLU A 137 12.78 -0.13 8.32
CA GLU A 137 12.77 -1.58 8.18
C GLU A 137 11.73 -2.27 9.08
N MET A 138 11.40 -1.66 10.22
CA MET A 138 10.36 -2.16 11.13
C MET A 138 8.99 -2.05 10.45
N LEU A 139 8.73 -0.95 9.74
CA LEU A 139 7.50 -0.77 8.98
C LEU A 139 7.40 -1.79 7.83
N VAL A 140 8.50 -2.01 7.10
CA VAL A 140 8.55 -3.03 6.03
C VAL A 140 8.26 -4.43 6.58
N ALA A 141 8.81 -4.76 7.75
CA ALA A 141 8.55 -6.03 8.42
C ALA A 141 7.07 -6.18 8.84
N GLU A 142 6.47 -5.11 9.37
CA GLU A 142 5.06 -5.13 9.78
C GLU A 142 4.10 -5.27 8.58
N ILE A 143 4.41 -4.63 7.43
CA ILE A 143 3.65 -4.83 6.19
C ILE A 143 3.70 -6.30 5.76
N LYS A 144 4.89 -6.90 5.75
CA LYS A 144 5.06 -8.32 5.38
C LYS A 144 4.29 -9.24 6.33
N LYS A 145 4.29 -8.93 7.63
CA LYS A 145 3.52 -9.66 8.65
C LYS A 145 2.01 -9.51 8.41
N LEU A 146 1.54 -8.29 8.12
CA LEU A 146 0.14 -8.04 7.77
C LEU A 146 -0.27 -8.86 6.53
N ASN A 147 0.47 -8.75 5.43
CA ASN A 147 0.18 -9.48 4.20
C ASN A 147 0.12 -10.99 4.43
N ALA A 148 1.09 -11.55 5.18
CA ALA A 148 1.12 -12.96 5.52
C ALA A 148 -0.10 -13.40 6.34
N SER A 149 -0.53 -12.59 7.32
CA SER A 149 -1.71 -12.87 8.15
C SER A 149 -3.02 -12.88 7.36
N LEU A 150 -3.04 -12.18 6.22
CA LEU A 150 -4.19 -12.07 5.32
C LEU A 150 -4.14 -13.07 4.15
N GLY A 151 -3.10 -13.90 4.07
CA GLY A 151 -2.93 -14.90 3.02
C GLY A 151 -2.61 -14.29 1.64
N ILE A 152 -2.01 -13.09 1.60
CA ILE A 152 -1.59 -12.42 0.38
C ILE A 152 -0.27 -13.02 -0.11
N PRO A 153 -0.12 -13.31 -1.42
CA PRO A 153 1.14 -13.77 -2.00
C PRO A 153 2.31 -12.83 -1.70
N LYS A 154 3.51 -13.38 -1.60
CA LYS A 154 4.70 -12.62 -1.20
C LYS A 154 5.39 -11.93 -2.37
N THR A 155 5.33 -12.53 -3.56
CA THR A 155 6.07 -12.09 -4.74
C THR A 155 5.17 -12.02 -5.97
N LEU A 156 5.58 -11.23 -6.94
CA LEU A 156 4.92 -11.12 -8.23
C LEU A 156 5.00 -12.45 -9.03
N SER A 157 6.05 -13.25 -8.84
CA SER A 157 6.18 -14.57 -9.49
C SER A 157 5.09 -15.54 -9.02
N GLU A 158 4.68 -15.49 -7.76
CA GLU A 158 3.61 -16.34 -7.22
C GLU A 158 2.24 -16.07 -7.88
N VAL A 159 2.08 -14.89 -8.50
CA VAL A 159 0.86 -14.51 -9.22
C VAL A 159 1.04 -14.51 -10.75
N GLY A 160 2.12 -15.13 -11.24
CA GLY A 160 2.36 -15.40 -12.66
C GLY A 160 3.09 -14.31 -13.43
N VAL A 161 3.59 -13.26 -12.75
CA VAL A 161 4.38 -12.21 -13.40
C VAL A 161 5.75 -12.77 -13.79
N THR A 162 6.20 -12.44 -15.01
CA THR A 162 7.47 -12.91 -15.59
C THR A 162 8.40 -11.75 -15.88
N GLU A 163 9.71 -11.99 -15.81
CA GLU A 163 10.74 -10.96 -15.95
C GLU A 163 10.75 -10.31 -17.35
N ASP A 164 10.40 -11.07 -18.39
CA ASP A 164 10.39 -10.58 -19.78
C ASP A 164 9.40 -9.43 -20.01
N LYS A 165 8.38 -9.27 -19.17
CA LYS A 165 7.40 -8.19 -19.26
C LYS A 165 7.79 -6.93 -18.47
N ILE A 166 8.79 -7.01 -17.61
CA ILE A 166 9.18 -5.88 -16.77
C ILE A 166 9.50 -4.61 -17.58
N PRO A 167 10.26 -4.64 -18.67
CA PRO A 167 10.54 -3.41 -19.43
C PRO A 167 9.27 -2.71 -19.94
N GLN A 168 8.31 -3.50 -20.45
CA GLN A 168 7.05 -2.94 -20.94
C GLN A 168 6.19 -2.41 -19.81
N MET A 169 6.06 -3.15 -18.70
CA MET A 169 5.34 -2.71 -17.52
C MET A 169 5.92 -1.42 -16.93
N ALA A 170 7.25 -1.30 -16.91
CA ALA A 170 7.92 -0.11 -16.41
C ALA A 170 7.62 1.13 -17.27
N VAL A 171 7.64 0.97 -18.60
CA VAL A 171 7.25 2.05 -19.53
C VAL A 171 5.80 2.48 -19.28
N ASP A 172 4.90 1.53 -19.06
CA ASP A 172 3.48 1.83 -18.81
C ASP A 172 3.26 2.47 -17.43
N ALA A 173 3.97 2.01 -16.39
CA ALA A 173 3.94 2.63 -15.07
C ALA A 173 4.37 4.10 -15.11
N MET A 174 5.42 4.42 -15.87
CA MET A 174 5.93 5.80 -16.03
C MET A 174 4.95 6.76 -16.70
N LYS A 175 3.92 6.24 -17.39
CA LYS A 175 2.84 7.08 -17.95
C LYS A 175 1.82 7.51 -16.89
N SER A 176 1.84 6.89 -15.72
CA SER A 176 0.93 7.22 -14.63
C SER A 176 1.25 8.58 -14.02
N GLY A 177 0.24 9.43 -13.85
CA GLY A 177 0.37 10.70 -13.13
C GLY A 177 0.72 10.52 -11.64
N ASN A 178 0.62 9.31 -11.10
CA ASN A 178 0.94 9.00 -9.72
C ASN A 178 2.46 9.04 -9.44
N ILE A 179 3.29 8.71 -10.44
CA ILE A 179 4.76 8.81 -10.32
C ILE A 179 5.20 10.20 -9.87
N ALA A 180 4.57 11.26 -10.40
CA ALA A 180 4.91 12.64 -10.05
C ALA A 180 4.51 13.06 -8.62
N ALA A 181 3.64 12.28 -7.98
CA ALA A 181 3.20 12.54 -6.61
C ALA A 181 3.93 11.67 -5.57
N ASN A 182 4.74 10.70 -6.02
CA ASN A 182 5.53 9.85 -5.14
C ASN A 182 6.56 10.69 -4.33
N PRO A 183 6.77 10.42 -3.03
CA PRO A 183 7.66 11.24 -2.19
C PRO A 183 9.12 11.21 -2.66
N ARG A 184 9.60 10.10 -3.21
CA ARG A 184 10.91 9.98 -3.82
C ARG A 184 10.79 10.02 -5.33
N GLN A 185 11.64 10.85 -5.99
CA GLN A 185 11.69 10.88 -7.44
C GLN A 185 12.07 9.49 -7.99
N THR A 186 11.29 9.02 -8.96
CA THR A 186 11.40 7.67 -9.52
C THR A 186 11.65 7.74 -11.01
N THR A 187 12.67 7.02 -11.48
CA THR A 187 13.05 6.91 -12.90
C THR A 187 12.59 5.56 -13.48
N LEU A 188 12.59 5.45 -14.81
CA LEU A 188 12.30 4.17 -15.49
C LEU A 188 13.18 3.03 -14.97
N LYS A 189 14.47 3.30 -14.73
CA LYS A 189 15.41 2.30 -14.20
C LYS A 189 15.06 1.88 -12.78
N ASP A 190 14.58 2.82 -11.95
CA ASP A 190 14.12 2.50 -10.60
C ASP A 190 12.89 1.61 -10.66
N VAL A 191 11.91 1.91 -11.51
CA VAL A 191 10.70 1.09 -11.68
C VAL A 191 11.05 -0.33 -12.11
N GLU A 192 11.95 -0.50 -13.08
CA GLU A 192 12.42 -1.84 -13.49
C GLU A 192 13.10 -2.59 -12.32
N MET A 193 13.96 -1.90 -11.58
CA MET A 193 14.65 -2.47 -10.41
C MET A 193 13.66 -2.88 -9.33
N LEU A 194 12.66 -2.05 -9.05
CA LEU A 194 11.62 -2.33 -8.05
C LEU A 194 10.75 -3.53 -8.46
N TYR A 195 10.37 -3.66 -9.74
CA TYR A 195 9.68 -4.85 -10.23
C TYR A 195 10.52 -6.12 -10.04
N ARG A 196 11.81 -6.10 -10.41
CA ARG A 196 12.71 -7.25 -10.21
C ARG A 196 12.86 -7.62 -8.74
N LYS A 197 12.85 -6.63 -7.86
CA LYS A 197 12.92 -6.85 -6.40
C LYS A 197 11.63 -7.46 -5.85
N ALA A 198 10.50 -7.24 -6.51
CA ALA A 198 9.20 -7.77 -6.12
C ALA A 198 8.90 -9.16 -6.74
N LEU A 199 9.71 -9.63 -7.73
CA LEU A 199 9.62 -10.99 -8.31
C LEU A 199 10.04 -12.04 -7.29
#